data_c1eba75e9aa4e65f2135fcd59be6f1c0
#
_entry.id   c1eba75e9aa4e65f2135fcd59be6f1c0
#
_cell.length_a   1.000
_cell.length_b   1.000
_cell.length_c   1.000
_cell.angle_alpha   90.00
_cell.angle_beta   90.00
_cell.angle_gamma   90.00
#
_symmetry.space_group_name_H-M   'P 1'
#
loop_
_entity.id
_entity.type
_entity.pdbx_description
1 polymer ?
#
loop_
_entity_poly.entity_id
_entity_poly.type
_entity_poly.pdbx_seq_one_letter_code
_entity_poly.pdbx_strand_id
1 'polypeptide(L)'
;MDKRPNIKKRIALELFRSIKKNRAKLHELRTLFWECTLRCNVSCRHCGSDCHVSASVPDMPVEDFLKVIDDITPYVEPNKVLVIFTGGEALVRKDIEKCGLELHRRGY
;
A
#
# COMPACT_ATOMS: atom_id res chain seq x y z
N MET A 1 -11.23 14.49 -38.84
CA MET A 1 -11.87 14.44 -37.50
C MET A 1 -11.02 15.17 -36.47
N ASP A 2 -11.51 16.26 -35.93
CA ASP A 2 -10.77 17.00 -34.93
C ASP A 2 -10.79 16.22 -33.60
N LYS A 3 -9.62 15.71 -33.19
CA LYS A 3 -9.44 14.92 -31.96
C LYS A 3 -9.26 15.79 -30.69
N ARG A 4 -9.49 17.10 -30.83
CA ARG A 4 -9.36 17.98 -29.67
C ARG A 4 -10.48 17.71 -28.64
N PRO A 5 -10.16 17.58 -27.36
CA PRO A 5 -11.17 17.35 -26.34
C PRO A 5 -12.13 18.56 -26.27
N ASN A 6 -13.41 18.30 -26.06
CA ASN A 6 -14.39 19.37 -25.91
C ASN A 6 -14.08 20.21 -24.65
N ILE A 7 -14.70 21.38 -24.55
CA ILE A 7 -14.40 22.36 -23.50
C ILE A 7 -14.58 21.80 -22.09
N LYS A 8 -15.59 20.95 -21.87
CA LYS A 8 -15.83 20.31 -20.56
C LYS A 8 -14.67 19.38 -20.17
N LYS A 9 -14.16 18.59 -21.12
CA LYS A 9 -13.00 17.72 -20.89
C LYS A 9 -11.72 18.52 -20.63
N ARG A 10 -11.54 19.66 -21.31
CA ARG A 10 -10.40 20.54 -21.09
C ARG A 10 -10.42 21.13 -19.67
N ILE A 11 -11.58 21.64 -19.24
CA ILE A 11 -11.76 22.18 -17.88
C ILE A 11 -11.50 21.08 -16.83
N ALA A 12 -12.07 19.89 -17.03
CA ALA A 12 -11.84 18.75 -16.13
C ALA A 12 -10.36 18.36 -16.04
N LEU A 13 -9.63 18.36 -17.17
CA LEU A 13 -8.20 18.10 -17.19
C LEU A 13 -7.38 19.17 -16.46
N GLU A 14 -7.71 20.45 -16.62
CA GLU A 14 -7.01 21.52 -15.92
C GLU A 14 -7.26 21.48 -14.40
N LEU A 15 -8.49 21.21 -13.99
CA LEU A 15 -8.83 20.99 -12.57
C LEU A 15 -8.05 19.81 -12.00
N PHE A 16 -8.03 18.68 -12.72
CA PHE A 16 -7.28 17.49 -12.29
C PHE A 16 -5.78 17.79 -12.17
N ARG A 17 -5.19 18.50 -13.13
CA ARG A 17 -3.78 18.93 -13.08
C ARG A 17 -3.48 19.80 -11.87
N SER A 18 -4.36 20.76 -11.58
CA SER A 18 -4.22 21.66 -10.43
C SER A 18 -4.27 20.88 -9.11
N ILE A 19 -5.26 20.00 -8.96
CA ILE A 19 -5.39 19.14 -7.77
C ILE A 19 -4.14 18.26 -7.61
N LYS A 20 -3.70 17.63 -8.70
CA LYS A 20 -2.52 16.75 -8.67
C LYS A 20 -1.24 17.50 -8.30
N LYS A 21 -1.06 18.71 -8.84
CA LYS A 21 0.09 19.58 -8.53
C LYS A 21 0.11 20.01 -7.06
N ASN A 22 -1.04 20.33 -6.48
CA ASN A 22 -1.15 20.70 -5.08
C ASN A 22 -0.89 19.51 -4.15
N ARG A 23 -1.42 18.32 -4.50
CA ARG A 23 -1.16 17.07 -3.75
C ARG A 23 0.30 16.66 -3.78
N ALA A 24 0.99 16.82 -4.90
CA ALA A 24 2.40 16.49 -5.03
C ALA A 24 3.30 17.30 -4.08
N LYS A 25 2.87 18.48 -3.65
CA LYS A 25 3.60 19.32 -2.68
C LYS A 25 3.46 18.84 -1.24
N LEU A 26 2.41 18.10 -0.92
CA LEU A 26 2.09 17.70 0.46
C LEU A 26 2.69 16.34 0.83
N HIS A 27 3.12 15.55 -0.15
CA HIS A 27 3.67 14.20 0.06
C HIS A 27 2.83 13.33 1.02
N GLU A 28 1.50 13.41 0.89
CA GLU A 28 0.58 12.63 1.71
C GLU A 28 0.80 11.14 1.53
N LEU A 29 0.89 10.40 2.64
CA LEU A 29 0.88 8.94 2.62
C LEU A 29 -0.51 8.46 2.22
N ARG A 30 -0.60 7.75 1.10
CA ARG A 30 -1.86 7.20 0.57
C ARG A 30 -1.83 5.69 0.45
N THR A 31 -0.66 5.13 0.26
CA THR A 31 -0.48 3.69 0.11
C THR A 31 0.76 3.26 0.87
N LEU A 32 0.59 2.29 1.73
CA LEU A 32 1.67 1.65 2.47
C LEU A 32 1.74 0.18 2.08
N PHE A 33 2.85 -0.22 1.51
CA PHE A 33 3.12 -1.63 1.24
C PHE A 33 3.91 -2.22 2.40
N TRP A 34 3.44 -3.33 2.92
CA TRP A 34 4.21 -4.14 3.85
C TRP A 34 4.53 -5.50 3.22
N GLU A 35 5.79 -5.70 2.93
CA GLU A 35 6.31 -7.01 2.53
C GLU A 35 6.41 -7.91 3.77
N CYS A 36 5.28 -8.48 4.17
CA CYS A 36 5.10 -9.07 5.49
C CYS A 36 5.72 -10.46 5.64
N THR A 37 6.05 -11.10 4.54
CA THR A 37 6.77 -12.38 4.50
C THR A 37 7.46 -12.55 3.16
N LEU A 38 8.59 -13.25 3.14
CA LEU A 38 9.24 -13.68 1.90
C LEU A 38 8.95 -15.15 1.58
N ARG A 39 8.20 -15.85 2.46
CA ARG A 39 7.74 -17.21 2.18
C ARG A 39 6.63 -17.18 1.13
N CYS A 40 6.64 -18.17 0.25
CA CYS A 40 5.66 -18.28 -0.81
C CYS A 40 5.38 -19.75 -1.12
N ASN A 41 4.12 -20.08 -1.43
CA ASN A 41 3.69 -21.38 -1.89
C ASN A 41 3.46 -21.43 -3.42
N VAL A 42 3.85 -20.39 -4.13
CA VAL A 42 3.71 -20.24 -5.60
C VAL A 42 5.06 -19.92 -6.22
N SER A 43 5.25 -20.34 -7.47
CA SER A 43 6.44 -20.01 -8.27
C SER A 43 6.04 -19.12 -9.42
N CYS A 44 6.06 -17.81 -9.23
CA CYS A 44 5.75 -16.85 -10.27
C CYS A 44 6.97 -16.63 -11.18
N ARG A 45 6.77 -16.67 -12.51
CA ARG A 45 7.84 -16.42 -13.49
C ARG A 45 8.44 -14.99 -13.40
N HIS A 46 7.65 -14.04 -12.92
CA HIS A 46 8.02 -12.62 -12.82
C HIS A 46 8.08 -12.17 -11.36
N CYS A 47 8.55 -13.04 -10.45
CA CYS A 47 8.68 -12.69 -9.04
C CYS A 47 9.83 -11.69 -8.85
N GLY A 48 9.50 -10.47 -8.41
CA GLY A 48 10.50 -9.44 -8.08
C GLY A 48 11.19 -9.63 -6.72
N SER A 49 10.62 -10.46 -5.84
CA SER A 49 11.11 -10.65 -4.46
C SER A 49 12.02 -11.86 -4.28
N ASP A 50 12.21 -12.67 -5.30
CA ASP A 50 13.04 -13.90 -5.25
C ASP A 50 12.78 -14.77 -4.01
N CYS A 51 11.51 -15.13 -3.79
CA CYS A 51 11.05 -15.78 -2.57
C CYS A 51 11.68 -17.15 -2.29
N HIS A 52 12.28 -17.79 -3.29
CA HIS A 52 12.99 -19.07 -3.10
C HIS A 52 14.31 -18.89 -2.36
N VAL A 53 15.02 -17.80 -2.60
CA VAL A 53 16.31 -17.50 -1.95
C VAL A 53 16.09 -16.81 -0.60
N SER A 54 15.13 -15.90 -0.53
CA SER A 54 14.89 -15.07 0.66
C SER A 54 13.91 -15.67 1.67
N ALA A 55 13.35 -16.85 1.41
CA ALA A 55 12.37 -17.50 2.30
C ALA A 55 12.91 -17.85 3.70
N SER A 56 14.21 -17.89 3.89
CA SER A 56 14.87 -18.10 5.19
C SER A 56 14.97 -16.84 6.06
N VAL A 57 14.69 -15.67 5.51
CA VAL A 57 14.69 -14.42 6.28
C VAL A 57 13.49 -14.44 7.24
N PRO A 58 13.71 -14.17 8.56
CA PRO A 58 12.61 -14.12 9.52
C PRO A 58 11.58 -13.04 9.16
N ASP A 59 10.31 -13.39 9.35
CA ASP A 59 9.23 -12.41 9.21
C ASP A 59 9.28 -11.37 10.35
N MET A 60 8.96 -10.12 10.03
CA MET A 60 8.70 -9.11 11.07
C MET A 60 7.46 -9.51 11.87
N PRO A 61 7.50 -9.52 13.22
CA PRO A 61 6.31 -9.74 14.02
C PRO A 61 5.22 -8.71 13.74
N VAL A 62 3.94 -9.12 13.77
CA VAL A 62 2.79 -8.22 13.58
C VAL A 62 2.81 -7.08 14.60
N GLU A 63 3.20 -7.35 15.83
CA GLU A 63 3.29 -6.36 16.91
C GLU A 63 4.27 -5.22 16.57
N ASP A 64 5.38 -5.53 15.91
CA ASP A 64 6.36 -4.52 15.49
C ASP A 64 5.82 -3.67 14.33
N PHE A 65 5.13 -4.29 13.39
CA PHE A 65 4.45 -3.55 12.33
C PHE A 65 3.36 -2.63 12.88
N LEU A 66 2.56 -3.10 13.84
CA LEU A 66 1.52 -2.29 14.48
C LEU A 66 2.10 -1.10 15.27
N LYS A 67 3.30 -1.22 15.84
CA LYS A 67 3.99 -0.06 16.42
C LYS A 67 4.32 0.99 15.36
N VAL A 68 4.79 0.58 14.19
CA VAL A 68 5.03 1.51 13.08
C VAL A 68 3.73 2.20 12.66
N ILE A 69 2.64 1.47 12.57
CA ILE A 69 1.31 2.02 12.27
C ILE A 69 0.89 3.02 13.33
N ASP A 70 1.04 2.70 14.61
CA ASP A 70 0.70 3.61 15.71
C ASP A 70 1.55 4.89 15.68
N ASP A 71 2.83 4.79 15.33
CA ASP A 71 3.73 5.93 15.20
C ASP A 71 3.34 6.87 14.05
N ILE A 72 2.83 6.36 12.93
CA ILE A 72 2.44 7.20 11.78
C ILE A 72 1.01 7.72 11.89
N THR A 73 0.14 7.07 12.64
CA THR A 73 -1.30 7.41 12.74
C THR A 73 -1.57 8.87 13.10
N PRO A 74 -0.81 9.55 14.00
CA PRO A 74 -1.03 10.97 14.29
C PRO A 74 -0.79 11.91 13.09
N TYR A 75 -0.06 11.47 12.07
CA TYR A 75 0.35 12.29 10.94
C TYR A 75 -0.45 12.03 9.67
N VAL A 76 -1.39 11.06 9.70
CA VAL A 76 -2.19 10.65 8.54
C VAL A 76 -3.67 10.62 8.90
N GLU A 77 -4.52 10.56 7.88
CA GLU A 77 -5.94 10.18 8.03
C GLU A 77 -6.06 8.69 7.70
N PRO A 78 -6.20 7.80 8.70
CA PRO A 78 -6.14 6.35 8.46
C PRO A 78 -7.10 5.85 7.38
N ASN A 79 -8.32 6.39 7.32
CA ASN A 79 -9.33 6.01 6.31
C ASN A 79 -8.98 6.44 4.87
N LYS A 80 -7.92 7.21 4.68
CA LYS A 80 -7.39 7.61 3.36
C LYS A 80 -6.11 6.86 2.98
N VAL A 81 -5.61 6.00 3.86
CA VAL A 81 -4.40 5.21 3.63
C VAL A 81 -4.80 3.78 3.28
N LEU A 82 -4.35 3.31 2.14
CA LEU A 82 -4.46 1.91 1.74
C LEU A 82 -3.25 1.14 2.25
N VAL A 83 -3.46 0.15 3.09
CA VAL A 83 -2.39 -0.77 3.52
C VAL A 83 -2.46 -2.04 2.67
N ILE A 84 -1.36 -2.40 2.04
CA ILE A 84 -1.25 -3.55 1.16
C ILE A 84 -0.26 -4.53 1.77
N PHE A 85 -0.73 -5.73 2.08
CA PHE A 85 0.12 -6.86 2.45
C PHE A 85 0.69 -7.50 1.19
N THR A 86 1.98 -7.59 1.11
CA THR A 86 2.71 -8.13 -0.03
C THR A 86 3.91 -8.95 0.45
N GLY A 87 4.79 -9.32 -0.44
CA GLY A 87 6.00 -10.09 -0.17
C GLY A 87 6.07 -11.33 -1.05
N GLY A 88 6.24 -12.49 -0.46
CA GLY A 88 5.97 -13.77 -1.07
C GLY A 88 4.48 -13.94 -1.29
N GLU A 89 3.83 -14.75 -0.47
CA GLU A 89 2.38 -14.87 -0.40
C GLU A 89 1.92 -14.53 1.02
N ALA A 90 1.30 -13.37 1.20
CA ALA A 90 0.91 -12.86 2.52
C ALA A 90 -0.02 -13.83 3.28
N LEU A 91 -0.89 -14.56 2.58
CA LEU A 91 -1.82 -15.53 3.17
C LEU A 91 -1.12 -16.77 3.75
N VAL A 92 0.16 -16.98 3.50
CA VAL A 92 0.96 -18.01 4.17
C VAL A 92 1.15 -17.69 5.66
N ARG A 93 1.07 -16.42 6.06
CA ARG A 93 1.13 -16.03 7.47
C ARG A 93 -0.19 -16.35 8.17
N LYS A 94 -0.09 -17.07 9.29
CA LYS A 94 -1.26 -17.42 10.14
C LYS A 94 -1.85 -16.22 10.88
N ASP A 95 -1.07 -15.18 11.09
CA ASP A 95 -1.43 -13.97 11.86
C ASP A 95 -1.88 -12.78 11.00
N ILE A 96 -1.97 -12.96 9.68
CA ILE A 96 -2.29 -11.85 8.76
C ILE A 96 -3.72 -11.34 8.95
N GLU A 97 -4.67 -12.25 9.24
CA GLU A 97 -6.05 -11.86 9.54
C GLU A 97 -6.13 -11.00 10.81
N LYS A 98 -5.45 -11.41 11.86
CA LYS A 98 -5.35 -10.64 13.11
C LYS A 98 -4.77 -9.25 12.84
N CYS A 99 -3.74 -9.16 12.01
CA CYS A 99 -3.15 -7.88 11.63
C CYS A 99 -4.17 -7.00 10.91
N GLY A 100 -4.93 -7.53 9.97
CA GLY A 100 -5.99 -6.81 9.26
C GLY A 100 -7.06 -6.27 10.21
N LEU A 101 -7.51 -7.06 11.18
CA LEU A 101 -8.47 -6.63 12.19
C LEU A 101 -7.92 -5.50 13.07
N GLU A 102 -6.66 -5.58 13.48
CA GLU A 102 -6.01 -4.54 14.27
C GLU A 102 -5.82 -3.22 13.48
N LEU A 103 -5.55 -3.30 12.17
CA LEU A 103 -5.55 -2.14 11.30
C LEU A 103 -6.94 -1.51 11.19
N HIS A 104 -7.97 -2.34 11.01
CA HIS A 104 -9.35 -1.88 10.94
C HIS A 104 -9.77 -1.13 12.22
N ARG A 105 -9.38 -1.63 13.40
CA ARG A 105 -9.63 -0.94 14.68
C ARG A 105 -8.98 0.45 14.77
N ARG A 106 -7.86 0.64 14.06
CA ARG A 106 -7.15 1.92 13.98
C ARG A 106 -7.69 2.85 12.90
N GLY A 107 -8.69 2.39 12.13
CA GLY A 107 -9.36 3.16 11.10
C GLY A 107 -8.78 3.04 9.69
N TYR A 108 -7.84 2.11 9.49
CA TYR A 108 -7.28 1.80 8.16
C TYR A 108 -8.20 0.92 7.34
#